data_a91efdf716ed3c95abbc74648c60ef7e
#
_entry.id   a91efdf716ed3c95abbc74648c60ef7e
#
_cell.length_a   1.000
_cell.length_b   1.000
_cell.length_c   1.000
_cell.angle_alpha   90.00
_cell.angle_beta   90.00
_cell.angle_gamma   90.00
#
_symmetry.space_group_name_H-M   'P 1'
#
loop_
_entity.id
_entity.type
_entity.pdbx_description
1 polymer ?
#
loop_
_entity_poly.entity_id
_entity_poly.type
_entity_poly.pdbx_seq_one_letter_code
_entity_poly.pdbx_strand_id
1 'polypeptide(L)'
;TSLAHESDFCFVIARTDPDSVAHKGLGFFLLKMDQPGVEVRPIEQMTGTSEFNEVFFDEAECDADDIVGEPGDGWKVAMGLLGFERGVSTLGQQMQCQNEFDAVVSLARDNGAARDPVIRQRIAHAHTELKIMRYNAMRMLSGQSGSDGGLQKEALIYKLYWAIWHRSLGELAMDVMGPECEILPEGPYALSPLQSMYLFVRSDTIYGGTNQIQRNIIAERGLGMPKEPRGTL
;
A
#
# COMPACT_ATOMS: atom_id res chain seq x y z
N THR A 1 -5.88 7.43 7.91
CA THR A 1 -4.65 8.16 7.57
C THR A 1 -3.46 7.43 8.17
N SER A 2 -2.39 7.22 7.38
CA SER A 2 -1.17 6.57 7.87
C SER A 2 -0.31 7.59 8.65
N LEU A 3 0.22 7.15 9.81
CA LEU A 3 1.21 7.90 10.62
C LEU A 3 0.79 9.33 11.00
N ALA A 4 -0.51 9.60 11.11
CA ALA A 4 -0.99 10.95 11.46
C ALA A 4 -0.49 11.42 12.83
N HIS A 5 -0.24 10.49 13.77
CA HIS A 5 0.28 10.78 15.11
C HIS A 5 1.77 11.17 15.12
N GLU A 6 2.49 10.98 14.00
CA GLU A 6 3.90 11.35 13.83
C GLU A 6 4.09 12.47 12.79
N SER A 7 3.01 12.87 12.10
CA SER A 7 3.09 13.79 10.96
C SER A 7 2.91 15.24 11.38
N ASP A 8 3.74 16.14 10.86
CA ASP A 8 3.59 17.59 11.04
C ASP A 8 2.49 18.19 10.16
N PHE A 9 2.24 17.59 8.99
CA PHE A 9 1.28 18.03 8.00
C PHE A 9 0.42 16.88 7.48
N CYS A 10 -0.82 17.21 7.12
CA CYS A 10 -1.73 16.34 6.40
C CYS A 10 -2.21 17.03 5.13
N PHE A 11 -2.32 16.32 4.02
CA PHE A 11 -3.09 16.83 2.90
C PHE A 11 -4.56 16.42 3.04
N VAL A 12 -5.44 17.37 2.80
CA VAL A 12 -6.89 17.18 2.90
C VAL A 12 -7.55 17.56 1.59
N ILE A 13 -8.45 16.71 1.11
CA ILE A 13 -9.31 17.03 -0.03
C ILE A 13 -10.68 17.37 0.55
N ALA A 14 -11.09 18.63 0.39
CA ALA A 14 -12.36 19.11 0.90
C ALA A 14 -13.18 19.83 -0.17
N ARG A 15 -14.49 19.85 0.03
CA ARG A 15 -15.41 20.56 -0.86
C ARG A 15 -15.38 22.07 -0.58
N THR A 16 -14.99 22.84 -1.58
CA THR A 16 -14.93 24.31 -1.52
C THR A 16 -16.11 24.99 -2.19
N ASP A 17 -16.79 24.27 -3.10
CA ASP A 17 -18.00 24.74 -3.77
C ASP A 17 -19.15 23.78 -3.48
N PRO A 18 -20.08 24.13 -2.58
CA PRO A 18 -21.19 23.27 -2.16
C PRO A 18 -22.17 22.97 -3.28
N ASP A 19 -22.25 23.82 -4.30
CA ASP A 19 -23.17 23.65 -5.44
C ASP A 19 -22.59 22.75 -6.53
N SER A 20 -21.32 22.37 -6.38
CA SER A 20 -20.64 21.48 -7.33
C SER A 20 -20.99 20.00 -7.14
N VAL A 21 -20.90 19.20 -8.21
CA VAL A 21 -21.27 17.79 -8.21
C VAL A 21 -20.02 16.90 -8.31
N ALA A 22 -20.04 15.81 -7.55
CA ALA A 22 -19.00 14.76 -7.54
C ALA A 22 -17.61 15.35 -7.20
N HIS A 23 -16.63 15.17 -8.08
CA HIS A 23 -15.25 15.61 -7.87
C HIS A 23 -14.96 17.07 -8.34
N LYS A 24 -15.97 17.76 -8.85
CA LYS A 24 -15.84 19.18 -9.16
C LYS A 24 -15.93 20.01 -7.89
N GLY A 25 -15.27 21.16 -7.86
CA GLY A 25 -15.28 22.05 -6.70
C GLY A 25 -14.63 21.49 -5.45
N LEU A 26 -13.64 20.60 -5.61
CA LEU A 26 -12.78 20.12 -4.54
C LEU A 26 -11.47 20.92 -4.52
N GLY A 27 -11.03 21.33 -3.34
CA GLY A 27 -9.72 21.87 -3.08
C GLY A 27 -8.76 20.81 -2.50
N PHE A 28 -7.48 21.06 -2.62
CA PHE A 28 -6.42 20.25 -2.01
C PHE A 28 -5.61 21.14 -1.09
N PHE A 29 -5.57 20.81 0.19
CA PHE A 29 -5.04 21.64 1.26
C PHE A 29 -3.88 20.93 1.96
N LEU A 30 -2.82 21.68 2.28
CA LEU A 30 -1.78 21.23 3.20
C LEU A 30 -2.12 21.81 4.58
N LEU A 31 -2.46 20.97 5.52
CA LEU A 31 -2.96 21.33 6.83
C LEU A 31 -1.94 20.96 7.90
N LYS A 32 -1.59 21.89 8.77
CA LYS A 32 -0.76 21.60 9.96
C LYS A 32 -1.52 20.72 10.92
N MET A 33 -0.86 19.66 11.43
CA MET A 33 -1.48 18.74 12.37
C MET A 33 -1.49 19.30 13.81
N ASP A 34 -0.49 20.09 14.18
CA ASP A 34 -0.41 20.75 15.50
C ASP A 34 -1.17 22.08 15.49
N GLN A 35 -2.50 22.00 15.63
CA GLN A 35 -3.39 23.15 15.72
C GLN A 35 -4.69 22.79 16.45
N PRO A 36 -5.41 23.79 16.99
CA PRO A 36 -6.79 23.58 17.47
C PRO A 36 -7.69 23.03 16.36
N GLY A 37 -8.61 22.14 16.74
CA GLY A 37 -9.56 21.54 15.79
C GLY A 37 -9.03 20.31 15.04
N VAL A 38 -7.80 19.88 15.31
CA VAL A 38 -7.27 18.60 14.80
C VAL A 38 -7.13 17.61 15.94
N GLU A 39 -7.85 16.49 15.86
CA GLU A 39 -7.74 15.38 16.80
C GLU A 39 -7.32 14.12 16.07
N VAL A 40 -6.23 13.47 16.53
CA VAL A 40 -5.72 12.22 15.98
C VAL A 40 -6.02 11.09 16.96
N ARG A 41 -6.68 10.04 16.48
CA ARG A 41 -6.97 8.80 17.24
C ARG A 41 -6.29 7.62 16.59
N PRO A 42 -5.23 7.06 17.22
CA PRO A 42 -4.59 5.85 16.73
C PRO A 42 -5.57 4.67 16.70
N ILE A 43 -5.50 3.86 15.62
CA ILE A 43 -6.28 2.63 15.47
C ILE A 43 -5.33 1.46 15.76
N GLU A 44 -5.57 0.74 16.85
CA GLU A 44 -4.80 -0.45 17.17
C GLU A 44 -5.09 -1.57 16.17
N GLN A 45 -4.05 -2.07 15.53
CA GLN A 45 -4.11 -3.13 14.54
C GLN A 45 -3.87 -4.50 15.17
N MET A 46 -4.10 -5.58 14.41
CA MET A 46 -3.82 -6.96 14.85
C MET A 46 -2.33 -7.19 15.16
N THR A 47 -1.44 -6.34 14.67
CA THR A 47 0.00 -6.34 14.96
C THR A 47 0.33 -5.75 16.33
N GLY A 48 -0.63 -5.13 17.02
CA GLY A 48 -0.41 -4.37 18.25
C GLY A 48 0.19 -2.98 18.02
N THR A 49 0.32 -2.56 16.77
CA THR A 49 0.83 -1.25 16.35
C THR A 49 -0.32 -0.36 15.85
N SER A 50 -0.07 0.92 15.64
CA SER A 50 -1.10 1.91 15.27
C SER A 50 -0.65 2.82 14.12
N GLU A 51 -0.14 2.23 13.05
CA GLU A 51 0.28 2.99 11.87
C GLU A 51 -0.89 3.70 11.17
N PHE A 52 -2.14 3.22 11.36
CA PHE A 52 -3.34 3.88 10.84
C PHE A 52 -4.05 4.64 11.94
N ASN A 53 -4.58 5.81 11.57
CA ASN A 53 -5.23 6.71 12.51
C ASN A 53 -6.55 7.25 11.93
N GLU A 54 -7.52 7.51 12.78
CA GLU A 54 -8.61 8.43 12.50
C GLU A 54 -8.14 9.84 12.76
N VAL A 55 -8.51 10.78 11.91
CA VAL A 55 -8.24 12.20 12.09
C VAL A 55 -9.54 12.95 11.97
N PHE A 56 -9.85 13.76 12.99
CA PHE A 56 -11.02 14.61 13.01
C PHE A 56 -10.58 16.06 12.81
N PHE A 57 -11.27 16.74 11.92
CA PHE A 57 -11.07 18.16 11.66
C PHE A 57 -12.36 18.90 12.05
N ASP A 58 -12.27 19.74 13.07
CA ASP A 58 -13.36 20.57 13.56
C ASP A 58 -12.89 22.03 13.57
N GLU A 59 -13.33 22.81 12.59
CA GLU A 59 -12.89 24.19 12.38
C GLU A 59 -11.35 24.35 12.24
N ALA A 60 -10.66 23.30 11.75
CA ALA A 60 -9.23 23.37 11.49
C ALA A 60 -8.94 24.37 10.37
N GLU A 61 -7.89 25.17 10.52
CA GLU A 61 -7.53 26.25 9.62
C GLU A 61 -6.38 25.89 8.70
N CYS A 62 -6.38 26.44 7.50
CA CYS A 62 -5.32 26.31 6.50
C CYS A 62 -5.06 27.69 5.89
N ASP A 63 -3.79 28.06 5.76
CA ASP A 63 -3.42 29.30 5.08
C ASP A 63 -3.75 29.21 3.59
N ALA A 64 -4.11 30.34 2.99
CA ALA A 64 -4.43 30.41 1.57
C ALA A 64 -3.23 29.99 0.67
N ASP A 65 -2.01 30.21 1.15
CA ASP A 65 -0.77 29.84 0.45
C ASP A 65 -0.49 28.33 0.52
N ASP A 66 -1.17 27.60 1.42
CA ASP A 66 -1.05 26.14 1.56
C ASP A 66 -2.10 25.37 0.72
N ILE A 67 -2.82 26.07 -0.15
CA ILE A 67 -3.72 25.46 -1.14
C ILE A 67 -2.92 25.05 -2.36
N VAL A 68 -3.01 23.79 -2.74
CA VAL A 68 -2.28 23.24 -3.89
C VAL A 68 -3.15 23.27 -5.14
N GLY A 69 -2.73 24.04 -6.16
CA GLY A 69 -3.47 24.25 -7.41
C GLY A 69 -4.52 25.35 -7.31
N GLU A 70 -5.35 25.46 -8.34
CA GLU A 70 -6.41 26.45 -8.41
C GLU A 70 -7.68 25.96 -7.68
N PRO A 71 -8.59 26.85 -7.28
CA PRO A 71 -9.90 26.48 -6.73
C PRO A 71 -10.63 25.50 -7.66
N GLY A 72 -11.01 24.34 -7.14
CA GLY A 72 -11.66 23.28 -7.92
C GLY A 72 -10.72 22.23 -8.55
N ASP A 73 -9.41 22.44 -8.52
CA ASP A 73 -8.39 21.50 -9.05
C ASP A 73 -8.03 20.34 -8.09
N GLY A 74 -8.58 20.31 -6.87
CA GLY A 74 -8.18 19.34 -5.85
C GLY A 74 -8.23 17.89 -6.29
N TRP A 75 -9.21 17.50 -7.11
CA TRP A 75 -9.27 16.14 -7.66
C TRP A 75 -8.14 15.85 -8.65
N LYS A 76 -7.78 16.82 -9.48
CA LYS A 76 -6.67 16.70 -10.45
C LYS A 76 -5.34 16.57 -9.73
N VAL A 77 -5.13 17.37 -8.67
CA VAL A 77 -3.94 17.28 -7.79
C VAL A 77 -3.85 15.90 -7.14
N ALA A 78 -4.95 15.42 -6.56
CA ALA A 78 -5.02 14.10 -5.94
C ALA A 78 -4.70 12.96 -6.93
N MET A 79 -5.23 13.03 -8.16
CA MET A 79 -4.93 12.04 -9.20
C MET A 79 -3.48 12.08 -9.65
N GLY A 80 -2.85 13.27 -9.67
CA GLY A 80 -1.41 13.44 -9.91
C GLY A 80 -0.59 12.75 -8.82
N LEU A 81 -0.90 13.02 -7.54
CA LEU A 81 -0.24 12.39 -6.38
C LEU A 81 -0.30 10.86 -6.45
N LEU A 82 -1.50 10.30 -6.65
CA LEU A 82 -1.69 8.85 -6.80
C LEU A 82 -0.92 8.25 -7.99
N GLY A 83 -0.65 9.04 -9.01
CA GLY A 83 0.20 8.66 -10.14
C GLY A 83 1.68 8.53 -9.75
N PHE A 84 2.19 9.48 -8.95
CA PHE A 84 3.56 9.47 -8.46
C PHE A 84 3.82 8.33 -7.46
N GLU A 85 2.90 8.04 -6.55
CA GLU A 85 3.04 6.95 -5.57
C GLU A 85 3.28 5.59 -6.21
N ARG A 86 2.77 5.36 -7.42
CA ARG A 86 2.94 4.08 -8.13
C ARG A 86 4.36 3.82 -8.65
N GLY A 87 5.25 4.81 -8.64
CA GLY A 87 6.60 4.71 -9.19
C GLY A 87 7.72 4.80 -8.15
N VAL A 88 7.62 5.76 -7.23
CA VAL A 88 8.74 6.15 -6.36
C VAL A 88 9.03 5.13 -5.26
N SER A 89 8.01 4.53 -4.65
CA SER A 89 8.14 3.55 -3.57
C SER A 89 8.61 2.16 -4.04
N THR A 90 8.61 1.91 -5.34
CA THR A 90 8.81 0.56 -5.91
C THR A 90 10.15 -0.08 -5.54
N LEU A 91 11.25 0.70 -5.52
CA LEU A 91 12.58 0.17 -5.19
C LEU A 91 12.73 -0.13 -3.70
N GLY A 92 12.27 0.77 -2.83
CA GLY A 92 12.29 0.55 -1.38
C GLY A 92 11.48 -0.70 -1.01
N GLN A 93 10.31 -0.84 -1.59
CA GLN A 93 9.46 -2.01 -1.42
C GLN A 93 10.12 -3.30 -1.92
N GLN A 94 10.85 -3.26 -3.05
CA GLN A 94 11.61 -4.41 -3.55
C GLN A 94 12.71 -4.84 -2.58
N MET A 95 13.39 -3.89 -1.93
CA MET A 95 14.41 -4.19 -0.93
C MET A 95 13.78 -4.82 0.32
N GLN A 96 12.67 -4.29 0.78
CA GLN A 96 11.92 -4.85 1.91
C GLN A 96 11.48 -6.28 1.62
N CYS A 97 10.83 -6.53 0.49
CA CYS A 97 10.41 -7.86 0.05
C CYS A 97 11.58 -8.85 -0.03
N GLN A 98 12.75 -8.41 -0.49
CA GLN A 98 13.93 -9.26 -0.54
C GLN A 98 14.40 -9.61 0.89
N ASN A 99 14.46 -8.65 1.81
CA ASN A 99 14.87 -8.88 3.19
C ASN A 99 13.93 -9.85 3.91
N GLU A 100 12.62 -9.69 3.74
CA GLU A 100 11.61 -10.56 4.32
C GLU A 100 11.69 -11.99 3.75
N PHE A 101 11.87 -12.12 2.44
CA PHE A 101 12.11 -13.42 1.79
C PHE A 101 13.38 -14.09 2.33
N ASP A 102 14.49 -13.34 2.47
CA ASP A 102 15.76 -13.86 2.97
C ASP A 102 15.63 -14.31 4.43
N ALA A 103 14.85 -13.61 5.26
CA ALA A 103 14.54 -14.01 6.62
C ALA A 103 13.79 -15.35 6.67
N VAL A 104 12.78 -15.54 5.82
CA VAL A 104 12.04 -16.82 5.71
C VAL A 104 12.98 -17.95 5.27
N VAL A 105 13.84 -17.70 4.29
CA VAL A 105 14.82 -18.71 3.80
C VAL A 105 15.84 -19.06 4.89
N SER A 106 16.33 -18.06 5.63
CA SER A 106 17.27 -18.30 6.74
C SER A 106 16.62 -19.18 7.80
N LEU A 107 15.44 -18.83 8.26
CA LEU A 107 14.70 -19.63 9.24
C LEU A 107 14.46 -21.06 8.76
N ALA A 108 14.06 -21.24 7.48
CA ALA A 108 13.81 -22.56 6.92
C ALA A 108 15.07 -23.45 6.89
N ARG A 109 16.25 -22.85 6.73
CA ARG A 109 17.55 -23.56 6.83
C ARG A 109 17.90 -23.92 8.27
N ASP A 110 17.72 -22.95 9.18
CA ASP A 110 18.15 -23.07 10.56
C ASP A 110 17.32 -24.12 11.33
N ASN A 111 15.99 -24.14 11.11
CA ASN A 111 15.08 -25.10 11.76
C ASN A 111 14.91 -26.40 10.97
N GLY A 112 15.48 -26.50 9.76
CA GLY A 112 15.43 -27.70 8.91
C GLY A 112 14.16 -27.82 8.08
N ALA A 113 13.22 -26.87 8.10
CA ALA A 113 12.00 -26.87 7.29
C ALA A 113 12.33 -26.93 5.76
N ALA A 114 13.48 -26.41 5.35
CA ALA A 114 13.96 -26.51 3.97
C ALA A 114 14.22 -27.96 3.49
N ARG A 115 14.21 -28.95 4.36
CA ARG A 115 14.30 -30.38 4.00
C ARG A 115 12.96 -30.92 3.48
N ASP A 116 11.85 -30.32 3.90
CA ASP A 116 10.54 -30.65 3.36
C ASP A 116 10.46 -30.23 1.88
N PRO A 117 10.16 -31.17 0.96
CA PRO A 117 10.07 -30.86 -0.46
C PRO A 117 8.95 -29.88 -0.81
N VAL A 118 7.86 -29.85 -0.05
CA VAL A 118 6.75 -28.91 -0.28
C VAL A 118 7.19 -27.48 0.10
N ILE A 119 7.77 -27.31 1.28
CA ILE A 119 8.32 -26.01 1.71
C ILE A 119 9.38 -25.50 0.74
N ARG A 120 10.29 -26.38 0.31
CA ARG A 120 11.33 -26.03 -0.66
C ARG A 120 10.75 -25.57 -2.00
N GLN A 121 9.70 -26.21 -2.52
CA GLN A 121 9.04 -25.79 -3.75
C GLN A 121 8.34 -24.43 -3.59
N ARG A 122 7.71 -24.18 -2.44
CA ARG A 122 7.08 -22.88 -2.16
C ARG A 122 8.13 -21.77 -2.03
N ILE A 123 9.27 -22.02 -1.42
CA ILE A 123 10.40 -21.07 -1.38
C ILE A 123 10.90 -20.78 -2.81
N ALA A 124 11.08 -21.80 -3.64
CA ALA A 124 11.51 -21.62 -5.03
C ALA A 124 10.49 -20.80 -5.84
N HIS A 125 9.21 -21.06 -5.65
CA HIS A 125 8.13 -20.29 -6.28
C HIS A 125 8.16 -18.82 -5.85
N ALA A 126 8.20 -18.56 -4.53
CA ALA A 126 8.27 -17.21 -3.98
C ALA A 126 9.51 -16.45 -4.49
N HIS A 127 10.66 -17.12 -4.60
CA HIS A 127 11.87 -16.55 -5.20
C HIS A 127 11.67 -16.15 -6.67
N THR A 128 11.06 -17.03 -7.45
CA THR A 128 10.79 -16.77 -8.88
C THR A 128 9.89 -15.57 -9.05
N GLU A 129 8.81 -15.49 -8.28
CA GLU A 129 7.87 -14.36 -8.31
C GLU A 129 8.52 -13.06 -7.86
N LEU A 130 9.38 -13.08 -6.83
CA LEU A 130 10.15 -11.93 -6.39
C LEU A 130 11.08 -11.41 -7.50
N LYS A 131 11.72 -12.30 -8.25
CA LYS A 131 12.55 -11.91 -9.43
C LYS A 131 11.71 -11.30 -10.55
N ILE A 132 10.54 -11.86 -10.85
CA ILE A 132 9.60 -11.29 -11.83
C ILE A 132 9.18 -9.89 -11.40
N MET A 133 8.84 -9.70 -10.12
CA MET A 133 8.46 -8.41 -9.55
C MET A 133 9.59 -7.39 -9.70
N ARG A 134 10.84 -7.79 -9.41
CA ARG A 134 12.02 -6.94 -9.60
C ARG A 134 12.23 -6.53 -11.07
N TYR A 135 12.09 -7.46 -12.02
CA TYR A 135 12.22 -7.14 -13.44
C TYR A 135 11.13 -6.18 -13.92
N ASN A 136 9.91 -6.34 -13.45
CA ASN A 136 8.82 -5.40 -13.74
C ASN A 136 9.10 -4.02 -13.14
N ALA A 137 9.62 -3.93 -11.92
CA ALA A 137 10.05 -2.68 -11.31
C ALA A 137 11.13 -1.97 -12.14
N MET A 138 12.13 -2.71 -12.62
CA MET A 138 13.18 -2.17 -13.49
C MET A 138 12.61 -1.67 -14.84
N ARG A 139 11.65 -2.38 -15.42
CA ARG A 139 10.96 -1.94 -16.66
C ARG A 139 10.17 -0.66 -16.42
N MET A 140 9.45 -0.55 -15.30
CA MET A 140 8.74 0.68 -14.93
C MET A 140 9.68 1.88 -14.84
N LEU A 141 10.86 1.71 -14.24
CA LEU A 141 11.85 2.78 -14.10
C LEU A 141 12.51 3.14 -15.44
N SER A 142 12.83 2.17 -16.29
CA SER A 142 13.45 2.42 -17.60
C SER A 142 12.50 3.10 -18.58
N GLY A 143 11.22 2.86 -18.48
CA GLY A 143 10.23 3.44 -19.37
C GLY A 143 9.74 4.84 -18.98
N GLN A 144 10.07 5.31 -17.78
CA GLN A 144 9.81 6.71 -17.38
C GLN A 144 10.60 7.73 -18.24
N SER A 145 11.58 7.28 -19.01
CA SER A 145 12.34 8.10 -19.94
C SER A 145 11.66 8.28 -21.31
N GLY A 146 10.51 7.69 -21.55
CA GLY A 146 9.74 7.80 -22.80
C GLY A 146 8.74 8.96 -22.77
N SER A 147 8.65 9.70 -23.88
CA SER A 147 7.92 10.96 -24.03
C SER A 147 6.38 10.89 -23.99
N ASP A 148 5.77 9.77 -23.64
CA ASP A 148 4.33 9.54 -23.86
C ASP A 148 3.46 9.53 -22.60
N GLY A 149 3.96 10.00 -21.44
CA GLY A 149 3.17 10.37 -20.23
C GLY A 149 2.10 9.38 -19.73
N GLY A 150 1.91 8.24 -20.37
CA GLY A 150 0.94 7.23 -20.01
C GLY A 150 1.47 6.29 -18.92
N LEU A 151 0.63 5.90 -17.96
CA LEU A 151 0.92 4.85 -17.02
C LEU A 151 1.30 3.57 -17.78
N GLN A 152 2.53 3.11 -17.56
CA GLN A 152 2.99 1.87 -18.18
C GLN A 152 2.16 0.69 -17.70
N LYS A 153 1.95 -0.29 -18.58
CA LYS A 153 1.18 -1.50 -18.26
C LYS A 153 1.71 -2.23 -17.04
N GLU A 154 3.04 -2.22 -16.86
CA GLU A 154 3.72 -2.78 -15.70
C GLU A 154 3.31 -2.10 -14.38
N ALA A 155 3.13 -0.79 -14.37
CA ALA A 155 2.67 -0.04 -13.21
C ALA A 155 1.22 -0.41 -12.81
N LEU A 156 0.38 -0.77 -13.79
CA LEU A 156 -1.00 -1.17 -13.52
C LEU A 156 -1.09 -2.52 -12.80
N ILE A 157 -0.20 -3.47 -13.12
CA ILE A 157 -0.23 -4.82 -12.54
C ILE A 157 0.59 -4.93 -11.24
N TYR A 158 1.51 -3.98 -10.99
CA TYR A 158 2.50 -4.09 -9.92
C TYR A 158 1.87 -4.28 -8.54
N LYS A 159 0.90 -3.42 -8.17
CA LYS A 159 0.25 -3.47 -6.85
C LYS A 159 -0.49 -4.80 -6.63
N LEU A 160 -1.23 -5.28 -7.62
CA LEU A 160 -1.97 -6.54 -7.53
C LEU A 160 -1.01 -7.73 -7.36
N TYR A 161 0.07 -7.73 -8.14
CA TYR A 161 1.08 -8.80 -8.12
C TYR A 161 1.80 -8.85 -6.76
N TRP A 162 2.30 -7.70 -6.31
CA TRP A 162 2.97 -7.56 -5.04
C TRP A 162 2.09 -7.97 -3.85
N ALA A 163 0.87 -7.49 -3.77
CA ALA A 163 -0.02 -7.77 -2.66
C ALA A 163 -0.37 -9.28 -2.53
N ILE A 164 -0.51 -9.97 -3.66
CA ILE A 164 -0.75 -11.42 -3.68
C ILE A 164 0.50 -12.18 -3.24
N TRP A 165 1.66 -11.80 -3.79
CA TRP A 165 2.94 -12.41 -3.45
C TRP A 165 3.29 -12.24 -1.97
N HIS A 166 3.17 -11.04 -1.44
CA HIS A 166 3.52 -10.72 -0.05
C HIS A 166 2.62 -11.48 0.94
N ARG A 167 1.33 -11.55 0.64
CA ARG A 167 0.41 -12.39 1.41
C ARG A 167 0.83 -13.86 1.40
N SER A 168 1.20 -14.41 0.25
CA SER A 168 1.66 -15.79 0.13
C SER A 168 2.98 -16.04 0.86
N LEU A 169 3.88 -15.03 0.89
CA LEU A 169 5.12 -15.09 1.68
C LEU A 169 4.81 -15.16 3.19
N GLY A 170 3.85 -14.36 3.67
CA GLY A 170 3.41 -14.41 5.07
C GLY A 170 2.85 -15.79 5.44
N GLU A 171 2.07 -16.42 4.58
CA GLU A 171 1.57 -17.78 4.78
C GLU A 171 2.72 -18.81 4.78
N LEU A 172 3.68 -18.67 3.88
CA LEU A 172 4.88 -19.51 3.86
C LEU A 172 5.72 -19.34 5.12
N ALA A 173 5.85 -18.12 5.65
CA ALA A 173 6.58 -17.87 6.88
C ALA A 173 5.99 -18.64 8.08
N MET A 174 4.66 -18.67 8.22
CA MET A 174 3.99 -19.44 9.27
C MET A 174 4.23 -20.95 9.12
N ASP A 175 4.15 -21.48 7.91
CA ASP A 175 4.43 -22.89 7.66
C ASP A 175 5.90 -23.25 7.95
N VAL A 176 6.82 -22.34 7.65
CA VAL A 176 8.26 -22.51 7.98
C VAL A 176 8.50 -22.45 9.48
N MET A 177 7.82 -21.57 10.22
CA MET A 177 7.87 -21.53 11.70
C MET A 177 7.29 -22.79 12.32
N GLY A 178 6.31 -23.43 11.69
CA GLY A 178 5.60 -24.56 12.24
C GLY A 178 4.82 -24.18 13.51
N PRO A 179 4.71 -25.06 14.53
CA PRO A 179 3.92 -24.77 15.74
C PRO A 179 4.36 -23.52 16.51
N GLU A 180 5.60 -23.08 16.35
CA GLU A 180 6.13 -21.88 17.01
C GLU A 180 5.45 -20.60 16.53
N CYS A 181 4.80 -20.61 15.36
CA CYS A 181 4.06 -19.46 14.85
C CYS A 181 2.84 -19.07 15.71
N GLU A 182 2.33 -20.00 16.51
CA GLU A 182 1.20 -19.79 17.43
C GLU A 182 1.63 -19.30 18.82
N ILE A 183 2.94 -19.24 19.08
CA ILE A 183 3.49 -18.88 20.38
C ILE A 183 3.98 -17.44 20.34
N LEU A 184 3.52 -16.61 21.28
CA LEU A 184 4.07 -15.27 21.48
C LEU A 184 5.36 -15.38 22.30
N PRO A 185 6.49 -14.83 21.82
CA PRO A 185 7.77 -14.98 22.50
C PRO A 185 7.83 -14.32 23.88
N GLU A 186 7.21 -13.16 24.05
CA GLU A 186 7.25 -12.39 25.31
C GLU A 186 5.93 -11.63 25.55
N GLY A 187 4.98 -12.24 26.25
CA GLY A 187 3.75 -11.56 26.66
C GLY A 187 2.79 -11.19 25.52
N PRO A 188 1.70 -10.49 25.83
CA PRO A 188 0.69 -10.13 24.84
C PRO A 188 1.26 -9.15 23.79
N TYR A 189 1.04 -9.46 22.52
CA TYR A 189 1.47 -8.67 21.34
C TYR A 189 2.97 -8.51 21.13
N ALA A 190 3.83 -9.27 21.83
CA ALA A 190 5.24 -9.35 21.51
C ALA A 190 5.46 -10.29 20.30
N LEU A 191 5.03 -9.86 19.13
CA LEU A 191 5.14 -10.63 17.88
C LEU A 191 6.59 -10.67 17.40
N SER A 192 7.02 -11.83 16.90
CA SER A 192 8.24 -11.89 16.08
C SER A 192 8.04 -11.12 14.76
N PRO A 193 9.12 -10.71 14.07
CA PRO A 193 9.00 -10.00 12.79
C PRO A 193 8.17 -10.76 11.75
N LEU A 194 8.28 -12.09 11.69
CA LEU A 194 7.52 -12.91 10.74
C LEU A 194 6.04 -13.06 11.13
N GLN A 195 5.72 -13.12 12.43
CA GLN A 195 4.33 -13.09 12.89
C GLN A 195 3.68 -11.73 12.60
N SER A 196 4.40 -10.64 12.87
CA SER A 196 3.95 -9.28 12.55
C SER A 196 3.71 -9.12 11.04
N MET A 197 4.66 -9.55 10.20
CA MET A 197 4.51 -9.59 8.75
C MET A 197 3.25 -10.36 8.34
N TYR A 198 3.06 -11.58 8.85
CA TYR A 198 1.89 -12.42 8.53
C TYR A 198 0.56 -11.71 8.82
N LEU A 199 0.44 -11.04 9.95
CA LEU A 199 -0.77 -10.30 10.29
C LEU A 199 -0.94 -9.06 9.42
N PHE A 200 0.13 -8.30 9.20
CA PHE A 200 0.10 -7.06 8.43
C PHE A 200 -0.25 -7.29 6.95
N VAL A 201 0.30 -8.33 6.30
CA VAL A 201 0.10 -8.59 4.85
C VAL A 201 -1.36 -8.89 4.48
N ARG A 202 -2.25 -9.10 5.45
CA ARG A 202 -3.70 -9.17 5.21
C ARG A 202 -4.23 -7.86 4.66
N SER A 203 -3.69 -6.73 5.13
CA SER A 203 -4.07 -5.39 4.69
C SER A 203 -3.61 -5.05 3.27
N ASP A 204 -2.54 -5.67 2.77
CA ASP A 204 -1.98 -5.40 1.43
C ASP A 204 -2.98 -5.58 0.30
N THR A 205 -3.93 -6.49 0.45
CA THR A 205 -4.98 -6.73 -0.55
C THR A 205 -6.13 -5.74 -0.47
N ILE A 206 -6.09 -4.80 0.49
CA ILE A 206 -7.16 -3.84 0.82
C ILE A 206 -6.69 -2.41 0.56
N TYR A 207 -5.64 -1.93 1.26
CA TYR A 207 -5.17 -0.56 1.14
C TYR A 207 -4.52 -0.27 -0.23
N GLY A 208 -4.36 0.99 -0.59
CA GLY A 208 -3.83 1.39 -1.91
C GLY A 208 -4.71 0.92 -3.08
N GLY A 209 -6.00 0.66 -2.82
CA GLY A 209 -6.97 0.07 -3.74
C GLY A 209 -7.02 -1.45 -3.63
N THR A 210 -8.22 -1.98 -3.35
CA THR A 210 -8.43 -3.43 -3.20
C THR A 210 -8.01 -4.20 -4.46
N ASN A 211 -7.69 -5.48 -4.30
CA ASN A 211 -7.36 -6.33 -5.43
C ASN A 211 -8.47 -6.36 -6.50
N GLN A 212 -9.74 -6.17 -6.12
CA GLN A 212 -10.87 -6.05 -7.03
C GLN A 212 -10.79 -4.76 -7.86
N ILE A 213 -10.56 -3.63 -7.18
CA ILE A 213 -10.37 -2.33 -7.85
C ILE A 213 -9.14 -2.35 -8.77
N GLN A 214 -8.04 -2.99 -8.37
CA GLN A 214 -6.86 -3.13 -9.22
C GLN A 214 -7.17 -3.93 -10.49
N ARG A 215 -7.97 -5.01 -10.40
CA ARG A 215 -8.43 -5.76 -11.59
C ARG A 215 -9.27 -4.91 -12.53
N ASN A 216 -10.18 -4.09 -12.00
CA ASN A 216 -10.96 -3.16 -12.83
C ASN A 216 -10.06 -2.15 -13.53
N ILE A 217 -9.08 -1.57 -12.84
CA ILE A 217 -8.10 -0.64 -13.42
C ILE A 217 -7.30 -1.32 -14.54
N ILE A 218 -6.84 -2.56 -14.33
CA ILE A 218 -6.12 -3.33 -15.35
C ILE A 218 -7.02 -3.58 -16.56
N ALA A 219 -8.26 -4.02 -16.33
CA ALA A 219 -9.21 -4.31 -17.39
C ALA A 219 -9.51 -3.06 -18.24
N GLU A 220 -9.88 -1.96 -17.57
CA GLU A 220 -10.32 -0.74 -18.25
C GLU A 220 -9.15 0.03 -18.90
N ARG A 221 -8.07 0.27 -18.13
CA ARG A 221 -6.96 1.11 -18.58
C ARG A 221 -5.85 0.33 -19.27
N GLY A 222 -5.60 -0.90 -18.83
CA GLY A 222 -4.53 -1.76 -19.39
C GLY A 222 -4.96 -2.51 -20.63
N LEU A 223 -6.18 -3.05 -20.64
CA LEU A 223 -6.70 -3.90 -21.71
C LEU A 223 -7.73 -3.20 -22.59
N GLY A 224 -8.18 -1.98 -22.25
CA GLY A 224 -9.18 -1.23 -23.01
C GLY A 224 -10.59 -1.85 -22.95
N MET A 225 -10.89 -2.64 -21.93
CA MET A 225 -12.20 -3.25 -21.75
C MET A 225 -13.25 -2.20 -21.38
N PRO A 226 -14.54 -2.43 -21.69
CA PRO A 226 -15.62 -1.56 -21.26
C PRO A 226 -15.65 -1.39 -19.74
N LYS A 227 -16.03 -0.19 -19.30
CA LYS A 227 -16.27 0.07 -17.88
C LYS A 227 -17.45 -0.74 -17.38
N GLU A 228 -17.38 -1.13 -16.11
CA GLU A 228 -18.52 -1.75 -15.43
C GLU A 228 -19.73 -0.82 -15.49
N PRO A 229 -20.93 -1.33 -15.89
CA PRO A 229 -22.13 -0.53 -15.88
C PRO A 229 -22.41 0.02 -14.47
N ARG A 230 -22.54 1.33 -14.36
CA ARG A 230 -22.99 1.91 -13.09
C ARG A 230 -24.46 1.52 -12.90
N GLY A 231 -24.72 0.77 -11.83
CA GLY A 231 -26.10 0.50 -11.42
C GLY A 231 -26.86 1.82 -11.27
N THR A 232 -28.05 1.89 -11.79
CA THR A 232 -29.01 2.95 -11.44
C THR A 232 -29.38 2.74 -9.97
N LEU A 233 -28.83 3.61 -9.09
CA LEU A 233 -29.34 3.77 -7.74
C LEU A 233 -30.66 4.51 -7.78
#